data_b336f1e3ab11e9817866d6b30affc3cc
#
_entry.id   b336f1e3ab11e9817866d6b30affc3cc
#
_cell.length_a   1.000
_cell.length_b   1.000
_cell.length_c   1.000
_cell.angle_alpha   90.00
_cell.angle_beta   90.00
_cell.angle_gamma   90.00
#
_symmetry.space_group_name_H-M   'P 1'
#
loop_
_entity.id
_entity.type
_entity.pdbx_description
1 polymer ?
#
loop_
_entity_poly.entity_id
_entity_poly.type
_entity_poly.pdbx_seq_one_letter_code
_entity_poly.pdbx_strand_id
1 'polypeptide(L)'
;MIGKLQGIVDYIGDGFIILLTNGVGYKVHTAEYLTHKSTVELWIETVVREDSIRLFGFTTLNGQNLFNMLTTVSGVGPKVALAILGTINSDTLMSAIATGDAKTIATAPGVGKKMAEKIIVE
;
A
#
# COMPACT_ATOMS: atom_id res chain seq x y z
N MET A 1 5.04 6.25 17.03
CA MET A 1 4.48 5.69 15.79
C MET A 1 5.36 4.58 15.27
N ILE A 2 4.75 3.56 14.67
CA ILE A 2 5.50 2.43 14.12
C ILE A 2 5.90 2.80 12.70
N GLY A 3 7.20 2.77 12.42
CA GLY A 3 7.74 3.13 11.11
C GLY A 3 8.36 1.97 10.35
N LYS A 4 8.73 0.90 11.07
CA LYS A 4 9.35 -0.28 10.46
C LYS A 4 9.18 -1.48 11.38
N LEU A 5 8.94 -2.64 10.80
CA LEU A 5 8.86 -3.90 11.55
C LEU A 5 9.65 -4.99 10.84
N GLN A 6 10.30 -5.83 11.63
CA GLN A 6 10.94 -7.05 11.15
C GLN A 6 10.35 -8.22 11.90
N GLY A 7 9.95 -9.26 11.21
CA GLY A 7 9.37 -10.41 11.84
C GLY A 7 9.07 -11.53 10.86
N ILE A 8 8.31 -12.50 11.35
CA ILE A 8 7.92 -13.69 10.57
C ILE A 8 6.47 -13.51 10.11
N VAL A 9 6.22 -13.85 8.85
CA VAL A 9 4.85 -13.85 8.30
C VAL A 9 4.13 -15.06 8.88
N ASP A 10 3.36 -14.83 9.95
CA ASP A 10 2.71 -15.89 10.70
C ASP A 10 1.35 -16.29 10.13
N TYR A 11 0.67 -15.37 9.48
CA TYR A 11 -0.63 -15.61 8.88
C TYR A 11 -0.82 -14.69 7.68
N ILE A 12 -1.44 -15.20 6.62
CA ILE A 12 -1.77 -14.41 5.44
C ILE A 12 -3.29 -14.40 5.29
N GLY A 13 -3.87 -13.20 5.39
CA GLY A 13 -5.30 -12.98 5.20
C GLY A 13 -5.59 -12.31 3.88
N ASP A 14 -6.82 -11.87 3.72
CA ASP A 14 -7.23 -11.14 2.51
C ASP A 14 -6.84 -9.67 2.66
N GLY A 15 -5.75 -9.29 1.99
CA GLY A 15 -5.26 -7.91 2.02
C GLY A 15 -4.44 -7.57 3.27
N PHE A 16 -4.10 -8.54 4.09
CA PHE A 16 -3.28 -8.30 5.28
C PHE A 16 -2.49 -9.54 5.67
N ILE A 17 -1.48 -9.32 6.49
CA ILE A 17 -0.74 -10.39 7.15
C ILE A 17 -0.73 -10.14 8.65
N ILE A 18 -0.43 -11.20 9.41
CA ILE A 18 -0.01 -11.05 10.81
C ILE A 18 1.50 -11.24 10.82
N LEU A 19 2.21 -10.19 11.20
CA LEU A 19 3.66 -10.21 11.31
C LEU A 19 4.03 -10.42 12.77
N LEU A 20 4.66 -11.55 13.06
CA LEU A 20 5.05 -11.91 14.42
C LEU A 20 6.42 -11.33 14.70
N THR A 21 6.49 -10.39 15.64
CA THR A 21 7.71 -9.71 16.03
C THR A 21 7.84 -9.80 17.55
N ASN A 22 8.84 -10.54 18.02
CA ASN A 22 9.10 -10.71 19.46
C ASN A 22 7.85 -11.08 20.28
N GLY A 23 7.06 -12.02 19.77
CA GLY A 23 5.87 -12.50 20.45
C GLY A 23 4.61 -11.63 20.24
N VAL A 24 4.70 -10.54 19.50
CA VAL A 24 3.55 -9.69 19.20
C VAL A 24 3.14 -9.88 17.74
N GLY A 25 1.87 -10.19 17.51
CA GLY A 25 1.34 -10.31 16.15
C GLY A 25 0.76 -8.99 15.69
N TYR A 26 1.46 -8.30 14.77
CA TYR A 26 0.98 -7.07 14.19
C TYR A 26 0.15 -7.36 12.94
N LYS A 27 -1.06 -6.82 12.88
CA LYS A 27 -1.86 -6.90 11.66
C LYS A 27 -1.43 -5.79 10.71
N VAL A 28 -0.83 -6.19 9.60
CA VAL A 28 -0.28 -5.26 8.62
C VAL A 28 -1.00 -5.44 7.30
N HIS A 29 -1.67 -4.39 6.83
CA HIS A 29 -2.31 -4.39 5.51
C HIS A 29 -1.25 -4.22 4.44
N THR A 30 -1.30 -5.02 3.41
CA THR A 30 -0.32 -4.97 2.32
C THR A 30 -0.93 -5.48 1.03
N ALA A 31 -0.49 -4.92 -0.09
CA ALA A 31 -0.83 -5.40 -1.43
C ALA A 31 0.19 -6.40 -1.96
N GLU A 32 1.29 -6.59 -1.23
CA GLU A 32 2.38 -7.45 -1.68
C GLU A 32 2.14 -8.91 -1.31
N TYR A 33 2.63 -9.81 -2.15
CA TYR A 33 2.57 -11.24 -1.90
C TYR A 33 3.80 -11.66 -1.10
N LEU A 34 3.58 -12.02 0.15
CA LEU A 34 4.64 -12.43 1.06
C LEU A 34 4.52 -13.92 1.34
N THR A 35 5.67 -14.56 1.55
CA THR A 35 5.72 -16.00 1.77
C THR A 35 5.45 -16.34 3.23
N HIS A 36 4.50 -17.25 3.47
CA HIS A 36 4.18 -17.72 4.81
C HIS A 36 5.42 -18.30 5.50
N LYS A 37 5.61 -17.93 6.75
CA LYS A 37 6.76 -18.33 7.61
C LYS A 37 8.11 -17.74 7.19
N SER A 38 8.14 -16.84 6.21
CA SER A 38 9.37 -16.13 5.86
C SER A 38 9.62 -14.98 6.83
N THR A 39 10.90 -14.60 6.98
CA THR A 39 11.29 -13.40 7.71
C THR A 39 11.32 -12.23 6.75
N VAL A 40 10.63 -11.15 7.10
CA VAL A 40 10.58 -9.95 6.25
C VAL A 40 10.80 -8.70 7.08
N GLU A 41 11.30 -7.66 6.41
CA GLU A 41 11.33 -6.31 6.95
C GLU A 41 10.33 -5.48 6.15
N LEU A 42 9.47 -4.77 6.85
CA LEU A 42 8.47 -3.93 6.22
C LEU A 42 8.61 -2.48 6.69
N TRP A 43 8.61 -1.57 5.73
CA TRP A 43 8.38 -0.15 6.02
C TRP A 43 6.92 0.01 6.36
N ILE A 44 6.61 0.68 7.46
CA ILE A 44 5.26 0.78 7.98
C ILE A 44 4.77 2.21 7.92
N GLU A 45 3.57 2.36 7.38
CA GLU A 45 2.82 3.60 7.48
C GLU A 45 1.70 3.37 8.49
N THR A 46 1.71 4.13 9.58
CA THR A 46 0.68 4.04 10.62
C THR A 46 -0.37 5.10 10.35
N VAL A 47 -1.60 4.64 10.08
CA VAL A 47 -2.73 5.54 9.83
C VAL A 47 -3.62 5.54 11.05
N VAL A 48 -3.69 6.67 11.74
CA VAL A 48 -4.49 6.86 12.95
C VAL A 48 -5.73 7.66 12.60
N ARG A 49 -6.88 7.09 12.91
CA ARG A 49 -8.15 7.77 12.77
C ARG A 49 -8.84 7.79 14.13
N GLU A 50 -9.96 8.48 14.24
CA GLU A 50 -10.70 8.59 15.49
C GLU A 50 -11.07 7.23 16.07
N ASP A 51 -11.47 6.30 15.21
CA ASP A 51 -11.98 4.98 15.60
C ASP A 51 -11.07 3.81 15.22
N SER A 52 -9.89 4.07 14.68
CA SER A 52 -8.99 2.99 14.24
C SER A 52 -7.54 3.41 14.20
N ILE A 53 -6.66 2.41 14.34
CA ILE A 53 -5.23 2.52 14.09
C ILE A 53 -4.90 1.37 13.16
N ARG A 54 -4.38 1.67 11.96
CA ARG A 54 -4.06 0.66 10.95
C ARG A 54 -2.62 0.78 10.52
N LEU A 55 -1.98 -0.36 10.31
CA LEU A 55 -0.62 -0.45 9.80
C LEU A 55 -0.66 -0.90 8.34
N PHE A 56 0.10 -0.20 7.50
CA PHE A 56 0.25 -0.54 6.09
C PHE A 56 1.73 -0.82 5.83
N GLY A 57 2.03 -1.95 5.20
CA GLY A 57 3.40 -2.42 5.06
C GLY A 57 3.89 -2.54 3.63
N PHE A 58 5.17 -2.21 3.44
CA PHE A 58 5.83 -2.19 2.14
C PHE A 58 7.23 -2.78 2.28
N THR A 59 7.62 -3.64 1.34
CA THR A 59 8.96 -4.23 1.35
C THR A 59 10.02 -3.23 0.92
N THR A 60 9.64 -2.15 0.23
CA THR A 60 10.57 -1.11 -0.23
C THR A 60 10.12 0.26 0.26
N LEU A 61 11.08 1.13 0.45
CA LEU A 61 10.81 2.53 0.79
C LEU A 61 10.06 3.23 -0.35
N ASN A 62 10.37 2.86 -1.60
CA ASN A 62 9.68 3.40 -2.76
C ASN A 62 8.18 3.09 -2.73
N GLY A 63 7.82 1.87 -2.33
CA GLY A 63 6.41 1.48 -2.17
C GLY A 63 5.70 2.33 -1.13
N GLN A 64 6.35 2.57 0.01
CA GLN A 64 5.81 3.44 1.04
C GLN A 64 5.62 4.88 0.54
N ASN A 65 6.62 5.40 -0.17
CA ASN A 65 6.55 6.77 -0.70
C ASN A 65 5.41 6.92 -1.72
N LEU A 66 5.22 5.92 -2.58
CA LEU A 66 4.10 5.92 -3.53
C LEU A 66 2.75 5.86 -2.82
N PHE A 67 2.63 5.05 -1.78
CA PHE A 67 1.42 4.98 -0.98
C PHE A 67 1.10 6.35 -0.36
N ASN A 68 2.09 7.00 0.21
CA ASN A 68 1.91 8.31 0.82
C ASN A 68 1.52 9.36 -0.22
N MET A 69 2.14 9.33 -1.38
CA MET A 69 1.80 10.24 -2.47
C MET A 69 0.36 10.03 -2.95
N LEU A 70 -0.05 8.78 -3.14
CA LEU A 70 -1.40 8.46 -3.60
C LEU A 70 -2.46 8.90 -2.59
N THR A 71 -2.21 8.71 -1.32
CA THR A 71 -3.18 9.06 -0.27
C THR A 71 -3.30 10.57 -0.02
N THR A 72 -2.40 11.38 -0.57
CA THR A 72 -2.58 12.85 -0.55
C THR A 72 -3.63 13.30 -1.57
N VAL A 73 -3.94 12.48 -2.55
CA VAL A 73 -4.95 12.82 -3.57
C VAL A 73 -6.34 12.72 -2.95
N SER A 74 -7.13 13.78 -3.06
CA SER A 74 -8.49 13.81 -2.53
C SER A 74 -9.32 12.68 -3.13
N GLY A 75 -9.97 11.88 -2.28
CA GLY A 75 -10.77 10.73 -2.69
C GLY A 75 -9.99 9.42 -2.76
N VAL A 76 -8.65 9.45 -2.62
CA VAL A 76 -7.83 8.24 -2.60
C VAL A 76 -7.49 7.91 -1.15
N GLY A 77 -8.22 6.96 -0.59
CA GLY A 77 -7.94 6.45 0.75
C GLY A 77 -6.91 5.32 0.72
N PRO A 78 -6.50 4.83 1.90
CA PRO A 78 -5.51 3.75 1.98
C PRO A 78 -5.89 2.49 1.22
N LYS A 79 -7.15 2.09 1.24
CA LYS A 79 -7.62 0.89 0.55
C LYS A 79 -7.47 1.01 -0.96
N VAL A 80 -7.83 2.16 -1.52
CA VAL A 80 -7.69 2.43 -2.96
C VAL A 80 -6.22 2.50 -3.35
N ALA A 81 -5.39 3.15 -2.53
CA ALA A 81 -3.95 3.23 -2.77
C ALA A 81 -3.32 1.84 -2.81
N LEU A 82 -3.68 0.95 -1.89
CA LEU A 82 -3.18 -0.43 -1.92
C LEU A 82 -3.66 -1.18 -3.16
N ALA A 83 -4.91 -0.97 -3.58
CA ALA A 83 -5.42 -1.60 -4.79
C ALA A 83 -4.62 -1.17 -6.03
N ILE A 84 -4.27 0.10 -6.10
CA ILE A 84 -3.43 0.63 -7.19
C ILE A 84 -2.05 -0.04 -7.18
N LEU A 85 -1.40 -0.06 -6.03
CA LEU A 85 -0.06 -0.63 -5.88
C LEU A 85 -0.03 -2.14 -6.08
N GLY A 86 -1.12 -2.82 -5.78
CA GLY A 86 -1.25 -4.26 -5.98
C GLY A 86 -1.58 -4.66 -7.41
N THR A 87 -2.09 -3.74 -8.22
CA THR A 87 -2.51 -3.99 -9.61
C THR A 87 -1.44 -3.53 -10.61
N ILE A 88 -0.79 -2.40 -10.32
CA ILE A 88 0.15 -1.75 -11.24
C ILE A 88 1.51 -1.70 -10.55
N ASN A 89 2.56 -2.23 -11.21
CA ASN A 89 3.88 -2.15 -10.59
C ASN A 89 4.37 -0.70 -10.53
N SER A 90 5.34 -0.45 -9.65
CA SER A 90 5.82 0.90 -9.35
C SER A 90 6.32 1.64 -10.60
N ASP A 91 7.10 0.97 -11.43
CA ASP A 91 7.66 1.61 -12.63
C ASP A 91 6.58 1.98 -13.64
N THR A 92 5.61 1.09 -13.84
CA THR A 92 4.48 1.33 -14.74
C THR A 92 3.62 2.48 -14.22
N LEU A 93 3.38 2.51 -12.90
CA LEU A 93 2.59 3.57 -12.29
C LEU A 93 3.27 4.94 -12.43
N MET A 94 4.56 5.01 -12.13
CA MET A 94 5.31 6.25 -12.27
C MET A 94 5.35 6.74 -13.71
N SER A 95 5.53 5.82 -14.66
CA SER A 95 5.51 6.13 -16.08
C SER A 95 4.13 6.66 -16.52
N ALA A 96 3.06 6.02 -16.05
CA ALA A 96 1.70 6.43 -16.38
C ALA A 96 1.39 7.84 -15.85
N ILE A 97 1.84 8.15 -14.66
CA ILE A 97 1.68 9.48 -14.07
C ILE A 97 2.47 10.51 -14.89
N ALA A 98 3.72 10.20 -15.23
CA ALA A 98 4.60 11.10 -15.97
C ALA A 98 4.10 11.37 -17.37
N THR A 99 3.49 10.39 -18.03
CA THR A 99 3.01 10.52 -19.41
C THR A 99 1.54 10.88 -19.54
N GLY A 100 0.83 11.00 -18.42
CA GLY A 100 -0.60 11.33 -18.42
C GLY A 100 -1.50 10.19 -18.84
N ASP A 101 -1.08 8.95 -18.62
CA ASP A 101 -1.83 7.76 -19.03
C ASP A 101 -2.86 7.35 -17.96
N ALA A 102 -4.00 8.05 -17.97
CA ALA A 102 -5.10 7.80 -17.04
C ALA A 102 -5.70 6.39 -17.22
N LYS A 103 -5.68 5.87 -18.43
CA LYS A 103 -6.27 4.58 -18.75
C LYS A 103 -5.57 3.43 -18.01
N THR A 104 -4.25 3.48 -17.94
CA THR A 104 -3.47 2.50 -17.20
C THR A 104 -3.79 2.57 -15.71
N ILE A 105 -3.88 3.76 -15.14
CA ILE A 105 -4.19 3.94 -13.73
C ILE A 105 -5.61 3.45 -13.42
N ALA A 106 -6.55 3.68 -14.31
CA ALA A 106 -7.94 3.26 -14.15
C ALA A 106 -8.14 1.73 -14.22
N THR A 107 -7.11 0.95 -14.54
CA THR A 107 -7.20 -0.52 -14.47
C THR A 107 -7.28 -1.02 -13.04
N ALA A 108 -6.87 -0.22 -12.06
CA ALA A 108 -6.94 -0.62 -10.66
C ALA A 108 -8.40 -0.64 -10.17
N PRO A 109 -8.80 -1.65 -9.37
CA PRO A 109 -10.15 -1.69 -8.81
C PRO A 109 -10.45 -0.46 -7.96
N GLY A 110 -11.63 0.10 -8.15
CA GLY A 110 -12.06 1.29 -7.40
C GLY A 110 -11.56 2.62 -7.97
N VAL A 111 -10.80 2.59 -9.05
CA VAL A 111 -10.28 3.80 -9.69
C VAL A 111 -11.01 4.04 -11.00
N GLY A 112 -11.85 5.08 -11.01
CA GLY A 112 -12.52 5.50 -12.23
C GLY A 112 -11.68 6.50 -13.02
N LYS A 113 -12.18 6.90 -14.17
CA LYS A 113 -11.49 7.83 -15.06
C LYS A 113 -11.17 9.17 -14.38
N LYS A 114 -12.13 9.72 -13.63
CA LYS A 114 -11.94 11.02 -12.97
C LYS A 114 -10.87 10.94 -11.88
N MET A 115 -10.87 9.87 -11.10
CA MET A 115 -9.87 9.66 -10.06
C MET A 115 -8.49 9.48 -10.68
N ALA A 116 -8.37 8.71 -11.76
CA ALA A 116 -7.11 8.52 -12.46
C ALA A 116 -6.55 9.84 -12.97
N GLU A 117 -7.39 10.69 -13.56
CA GLU A 117 -6.99 12.02 -14.03
C GLU A 117 -6.53 12.90 -12.86
N LYS A 118 -7.20 12.80 -11.73
CA LYS A 118 -6.85 13.55 -10.53
C LYS A 118 -5.48 13.12 -9.96
N ILE A 119 -5.20 11.83 -9.97
CA ILE A 119 -3.89 11.30 -9.55
C ILE A 119 -2.77 11.86 -10.42
N ILE A 120 -3.00 11.96 -11.72
CA ILE A 120 -2.02 12.49 -12.66
C ILE A 120 -1.71 13.97 -12.39
N VAL A 121 -2.74 14.77 -12.10
CA VAL A 121 -2.59 16.21 -11.89
C VAL A 121 -1.86 16.50 -10.57
N GLU A 122 -2.06 15.70 -9.59
CA GLU A 122 -1.41 15.85 -8.29
C GLU A 122 -0.23 14.91 -8.16
#